data_6b512679e5c18eb6a31115dc634c7eea
#
_entry.id   6b512679e5c18eb6a31115dc634c7eea
#
_cell.length_a   1.000
_cell.length_b   1.000
_cell.length_c   1.000
_cell.angle_alpha   90.00
_cell.angle_beta   90.00
_cell.angle_gamma   90.00
#
_symmetry.space_group_name_H-M   'P 1'
#
loop_
_entity.id
_entity.type
_entity.pdbx_description
1 polymer ?
#
loop_
_entity_poly.entity_id
_entity_poly.type
_entity_poly.pdbx_seq_one_letter_code
_entity_poly.pdbx_strand_id
1 'polypeptide(L)'
;EAAVRALQGETFGGLVTDTGVSVIKAGNTEDAAGTTDVTATKDWKIALITMDSIDQHWVTLNEGAQAEAKALGVTVSFMSPNTKDDAQQIECVNNAVAGGYEAIIVAANGPDAISSALKEAASTGVKIVYVDSPANVEAEATFSTDNEAAGKTAGDEMIKALEAAGITSGKIGIVNVNAATDSTVKREA
;
A
#
# COMPACT_ATOMS: atom_id res chain seq x y z
N GLU A 1 -3.80 0.51 -12.17
CA GLU A 1 -3.38 1.35 -13.29
C GLU A 1 -1.86 1.31 -13.48
N ALA A 2 -1.03 1.78 -12.51
CA ALA A 2 0.43 1.85 -12.66
C ALA A 2 1.09 0.51 -13.02
N ALA A 3 0.65 -0.61 -12.45
CA ALA A 3 1.14 -1.94 -12.82
C ALA A 3 0.86 -2.28 -14.29
N VAL A 4 -0.32 -1.94 -14.81
CA VAL A 4 -0.68 -2.16 -16.22
C VAL A 4 0.20 -1.29 -17.14
N ARG A 5 0.38 -0.02 -16.81
CA ARG A 5 1.24 0.90 -17.57
C ARG A 5 2.70 0.44 -17.58
N ALA A 6 3.22 -0.04 -16.44
CA ALA A 6 4.56 -0.63 -16.37
C ALA A 6 4.71 -1.90 -17.23
N LEU A 7 3.69 -2.77 -17.22
CA LEU A 7 3.64 -3.97 -18.08
C LEU A 7 3.55 -3.62 -19.58
N GLN A 8 3.00 -2.46 -19.91
CA GLN A 8 2.95 -1.92 -21.27
C GLN A 8 4.22 -1.15 -21.69
N GLY A 9 5.24 -1.15 -20.82
CA GLY A 9 6.56 -0.57 -21.10
C GLY A 9 6.75 0.87 -20.66
N GLU A 10 5.80 1.45 -19.90
CA GLU A 10 6.03 2.76 -19.29
C GLU A 10 7.05 2.67 -18.16
N THR A 11 7.92 3.66 -18.08
CA THR A 11 8.95 3.75 -17.05
C THR A 11 8.57 4.85 -16.06
N PHE A 12 8.44 4.49 -14.78
CA PHE A 12 8.07 5.41 -13.71
C PHE A 12 9.28 5.97 -12.96
N GLY A 13 10.45 5.31 -13.09
CA GLY A 13 11.67 5.76 -12.43
C GLY A 13 11.61 5.77 -10.90
N GLY A 14 10.83 4.86 -10.31
CA GLY A 14 10.63 4.81 -8.86
C GLY A 14 9.71 5.92 -8.33
N LEU A 15 8.76 6.40 -9.13
CA LEU A 15 7.80 7.44 -8.75
C LEU A 15 7.16 7.14 -7.38
N VAL A 16 7.22 8.11 -6.47
CA VAL A 16 6.48 8.08 -5.20
C VAL A 16 5.32 9.07 -5.30
N THR A 17 4.11 8.59 -5.09
CA THR A 17 2.90 9.40 -5.13
C THR A 17 2.26 9.42 -3.74
N ASP A 18 2.08 10.62 -3.18
CA ASP A 18 1.25 10.81 -2.00
C ASP A 18 -0.22 10.60 -2.37
N THR A 19 -0.88 9.67 -1.70
CA THR A 19 -2.31 9.40 -1.87
C THR A 19 -3.21 10.32 -1.05
N GLY A 20 -2.58 11.23 -0.31
CA GLY A 20 -3.27 12.23 0.50
C GLY A 20 -3.75 11.72 1.86
N VAL A 21 -4.10 12.66 2.69
CA VAL A 21 -4.75 12.45 4.00
C VAL A 21 -5.74 13.59 4.25
N SER A 22 -6.89 13.26 4.83
CA SER A 22 -7.86 14.26 5.25
C SER A 22 -8.37 13.98 6.66
N VAL A 23 -8.72 15.07 7.38
CA VAL A 23 -9.36 14.96 8.70
C VAL A 23 -10.85 14.78 8.50
N ILE A 24 -11.34 13.57 8.79
CA ILE A 24 -12.77 13.25 8.71
C ILE A 24 -13.43 13.58 10.05
N LYS A 25 -14.41 14.47 10.02
CA LYS A 25 -15.28 14.80 11.16
C LYS A 25 -16.70 14.32 10.88
N ALA A 26 -17.52 14.14 11.90
CA ALA A 26 -18.91 13.72 11.73
C ALA A 26 -19.63 14.64 10.71
N GLY A 27 -20.15 14.06 9.63
CA GLY A 27 -20.86 14.76 8.57
C GLY A 27 -20.02 15.20 7.36
N ASN A 28 -18.73 14.85 7.32
CA ASN A 28 -17.87 15.12 6.16
C ASN A 28 -17.28 13.79 5.62
N THR A 29 -17.69 13.40 4.43
CA THR A 29 -17.15 12.26 3.68
C THR A 29 -16.90 12.72 2.25
N GLU A 30 -15.63 12.64 1.79
CA GLU A 30 -15.28 12.91 0.40
C GLU A 30 -14.88 11.61 -0.28
N ASP A 31 -15.53 11.29 -1.40
CA ASP A 31 -15.18 10.16 -2.26
C ASP A 31 -14.11 10.61 -3.27
N ALA A 32 -12.95 10.00 -3.21
CA ALA A 32 -11.91 10.16 -4.23
C ALA A 32 -12.17 9.17 -5.39
N ALA A 33 -12.89 9.63 -6.41
CA ALA A 33 -13.00 8.88 -7.66
C ALA A 33 -11.89 9.31 -8.63
N GLY A 34 -10.96 8.40 -8.91
CA GLY A 34 -10.01 8.56 -10.00
C GLY A 34 -10.65 8.15 -11.33
N THR A 35 -10.42 8.92 -12.39
CA THR A 35 -10.71 8.48 -13.76
C THR A 35 -9.42 7.96 -14.40
N THR A 36 -9.49 6.78 -15.02
CA THR A 36 -8.35 6.22 -15.74
C THR A 36 -8.53 6.33 -17.24
N ASP A 37 -7.49 6.83 -17.93
CA ASP A 37 -7.41 6.84 -19.39
C ASP A 37 -6.59 5.65 -19.94
N VAL A 38 -6.31 4.66 -19.10
CA VAL A 38 -5.50 3.49 -19.44
C VAL A 38 -6.40 2.38 -19.99
N THR A 39 -5.95 1.75 -21.08
CA THR A 39 -6.56 0.53 -21.61
C THR A 39 -5.51 -0.57 -21.66
N ALA A 40 -5.78 -1.71 -21.04
CA ALA A 40 -4.87 -2.85 -21.09
C ALA A 40 -4.80 -3.44 -22.51
N THR A 41 -3.59 -3.79 -22.95
CA THR A 41 -3.37 -4.41 -24.28
C THR A 41 -3.63 -5.91 -24.28
N LYS A 42 -3.71 -6.53 -23.11
CA LYS A 42 -4.12 -7.92 -22.87
C LYS A 42 -4.61 -8.11 -21.45
N ASP A 43 -5.19 -9.25 -21.14
CA ASP A 43 -5.53 -9.66 -19.76
C ASP A 43 -4.25 -10.01 -19.00
N TRP A 44 -3.66 -8.99 -18.36
CA TRP A 44 -2.49 -9.13 -17.50
C TRP A 44 -2.86 -9.81 -16.18
N LYS A 45 -2.05 -10.77 -15.74
CA LYS A 45 -2.18 -11.39 -14.42
C LYS A 45 -1.40 -10.60 -13.38
N ILE A 46 -2.10 -10.02 -12.44
CA ILE A 46 -1.52 -9.16 -11.39
C ILE A 46 -1.85 -9.75 -10.02
N ALA A 47 -0.84 -9.92 -9.16
CA ALA A 47 -1.05 -10.30 -7.76
C ALA A 47 -1.14 -9.05 -6.89
N LEU A 48 -2.12 -9.02 -5.98
CA LEU A 48 -2.21 -8.04 -4.90
C LEU A 48 -1.88 -8.76 -3.59
N ILE A 49 -0.80 -8.35 -2.93
CA ILE A 49 -0.25 -8.96 -1.72
C ILE A 49 -0.17 -7.91 -0.63
N THR A 50 -1.07 -7.96 0.34
CA THR A 50 -1.11 -7.07 1.50
C THR A 50 -0.52 -7.75 2.74
N MET A 51 -0.46 -7.05 3.86
CA MET A 51 0.11 -7.58 5.10
C MET A 51 -0.71 -8.74 5.67
N ASP A 52 -2.04 -8.67 5.52
CA ASP A 52 -2.99 -9.77 5.79
C ASP A 52 -4.23 -9.63 4.89
N SER A 53 -5.14 -10.58 4.98
CA SER A 53 -6.35 -10.64 4.16
C SER A 53 -7.64 -10.30 4.92
N ILE A 54 -7.56 -9.97 6.20
CA ILE A 54 -8.75 -9.82 7.08
C ILE A 54 -8.93 -8.41 7.64
N ASP A 55 -7.87 -7.60 7.72
CA ASP A 55 -7.96 -6.21 8.13
C ASP A 55 -8.82 -5.43 7.13
N GLN A 56 -9.81 -4.67 7.64
CA GLN A 56 -10.75 -3.92 6.81
C GLN A 56 -10.04 -2.95 5.84
N HIS A 57 -8.88 -2.41 6.22
CA HIS A 57 -8.05 -1.59 5.34
C HIS A 57 -7.67 -2.33 4.05
N TRP A 58 -7.21 -3.57 4.18
CA TRP A 58 -6.81 -4.39 3.02
C TRP A 58 -8.00 -4.92 2.23
N VAL A 59 -9.11 -5.21 2.90
CA VAL A 59 -10.36 -5.60 2.23
C VAL A 59 -10.85 -4.46 1.33
N THR A 60 -10.90 -3.23 1.85
CA THR A 60 -11.30 -2.04 1.08
C THR A 60 -10.33 -1.76 -0.08
N LEU A 61 -9.02 -1.90 0.15
CA LEU A 61 -8.02 -1.73 -0.90
C LEU A 61 -8.21 -2.78 -2.01
N ASN A 62 -8.48 -4.04 -1.65
CA ASN A 62 -8.78 -5.08 -2.63
C ASN A 62 -10.06 -4.79 -3.42
N GLU A 63 -11.13 -4.32 -2.77
CA GLU A 63 -12.37 -3.94 -3.47
C GLU A 63 -12.11 -2.86 -4.54
N GLY A 64 -11.31 -1.83 -4.20
CA GLY A 64 -10.89 -0.82 -5.16
C GLY A 64 -10.04 -1.40 -6.31
N ALA A 65 -9.10 -2.30 -5.99
CA ALA A 65 -8.26 -2.95 -6.98
C ALA A 65 -9.08 -3.84 -7.94
N GLN A 66 -10.10 -4.56 -7.44
CA GLN A 66 -11.00 -5.37 -8.27
C GLN A 66 -11.88 -4.51 -9.19
N ALA A 67 -12.37 -3.37 -8.68
CA ALA A 67 -13.15 -2.44 -9.49
C ALA A 67 -12.32 -1.88 -10.66
N GLU A 68 -11.09 -1.45 -10.38
CA GLU A 68 -10.17 -0.94 -11.37
C GLU A 68 -9.71 -2.03 -12.37
N ALA A 69 -9.42 -3.23 -11.88
CA ALA A 69 -9.08 -4.38 -12.72
C ALA A 69 -10.17 -4.67 -13.77
N LYS A 70 -11.43 -4.63 -13.34
CA LYS A 70 -12.59 -4.79 -14.25
C LYS A 70 -12.66 -3.67 -15.29
N ALA A 71 -12.40 -2.43 -14.90
CA ALA A 71 -12.41 -1.28 -15.80
C ALA A 71 -11.29 -1.37 -16.85
N LEU A 72 -10.11 -1.84 -16.44
CA LEU A 72 -8.93 -2.02 -17.29
C LEU A 72 -8.96 -3.29 -18.16
N GLY A 73 -9.81 -4.27 -17.86
CA GLY A 73 -9.86 -5.57 -18.54
C GLY A 73 -8.67 -6.48 -18.17
N VAL A 74 -8.24 -6.47 -16.90
CA VAL A 74 -7.14 -7.30 -16.39
C VAL A 74 -7.60 -8.16 -15.22
N THR A 75 -6.81 -9.21 -14.91
CA THR A 75 -7.06 -10.07 -13.75
C THR A 75 -6.18 -9.68 -12.57
N VAL A 76 -6.80 -9.29 -11.45
CA VAL A 76 -6.12 -9.08 -10.16
C VAL A 76 -6.51 -10.18 -9.18
N SER A 77 -5.53 -10.88 -8.63
CA SER A 77 -5.73 -11.91 -7.60
C SER A 77 -5.24 -11.41 -6.24
N PHE A 78 -6.11 -11.47 -5.24
CA PHE A 78 -5.76 -11.14 -3.86
C PHE A 78 -5.11 -12.36 -3.21
N MET A 79 -3.80 -12.31 -2.99
CA MET A 79 -2.95 -13.44 -2.56
C MET A 79 -2.28 -13.16 -1.21
N SER A 80 -2.97 -12.52 -0.30
CA SER A 80 -2.43 -12.08 0.98
C SER A 80 -2.49 -13.19 2.04
N PRO A 81 -1.57 -13.19 3.02
CA PRO A 81 -1.63 -14.12 4.14
C PRO A 81 -2.84 -13.87 5.04
N ASN A 82 -3.19 -14.84 5.89
CA ASN A 82 -4.29 -14.69 6.85
C ASN A 82 -3.88 -13.90 8.10
N THR A 83 -2.59 -13.73 8.33
CA THR A 83 -2.02 -13.01 9.49
C THR A 83 -0.82 -12.19 9.05
N LYS A 84 -0.51 -11.11 9.77
CA LYS A 84 0.70 -10.30 9.54
C LYS A 84 1.94 -11.10 9.92
N ASP A 85 2.47 -11.84 8.95
CA ASP A 85 3.61 -12.73 9.08
C ASP A 85 4.52 -12.63 7.84
N ASP A 86 5.78 -12.30 8.05
CA ASP A 86 6.74 -12.06 6.98
C ASP A 86 7.00 -13.32 6.13
N ALA A 87 7.07 -14.49 6.76
CA ALA A 87 7.35 -15.73 6.06
C ALA A 87 6.17 -16.12 5.15
N GLN A 88 4.94 -15.96 5.63
CA GLN A 88 3.75 -16.20 4.80
C GLN A 88 3.64 -15.17 3.67
N GLN A 89 4.01 -13.91 3.90
CA GLN A 89 4.01 -12.91 2.84
C GLN A 89 5.06 -13.22 1.76
N ILE A 90 6.25 -13.68 2.15
CA ILE A 90 7.28 -14.17 1.23
C ILE A 90 6.75 -15.37 0.41
N GLU A 91 6.03 -16.29 1.04
CA GLU A 91 5.41 -17.42 0.34
C GLU A 91 4.38 -16.93 -0.70
N CYS A 92 3.57 -15.92 -0.37
CA CYS A 92 2.65 -15.31 -1.34
C CYS A 92 3.39 -14.73 -2.57
N VAL A 93 4.53 -14.05 -2.36
CA VAL A 93 5.37 -13.55 -3.47
C VAL A 93 5.88 -14.70 -4.34
N ASN A 94 6.43 -15.75 -3.73
CA ASN A 94 6.96 -16.90 -4.44
C ASN A 94 5.86 -17.64 -5.22
N ASN A 95 4.67 -17.77 -4.63
CA ASN A 95 3.51 -18.37 -5.28
C ASN A 95 3.02 -17.53 -6.46
N ALA A 96 3.08 -16.20 -6.37
CA ALA A 96 2.75 -15.31 -7.48
C ALA A 96 3.72 -15.51 -8.64
N VAL A 97 5.03 -15.54 -8.39
CA VAL A 97 6.05 -15.81 -9.40
C VAL A 97 5.83 -17.17 -10.05
N ALA A 98 5.69 -18.23 -9.25
CA ALA A 98 5.45 -19.59 -9.74
C ALA A 98 4.12 -19.72 -10.51
N GLY A 99 3.11 -18.93 -10.15
CA GLY A 99 1.81 -18.86 -10.83
C GLY A 99 1.82 -18.07 -12.15
N GLY A 100 2.95 -17.51 -12.53
CA GLY A 100 3.11 -16.73 -13.76
C GLY A 100 2.42 -15.38 -13.72
N TYR A 101 2.36 -14.74 -12.57
CA TYR A 101 1.91 -13.36 -12.44
C TYR A 101 2.97 -12.42 -13.00
N GLU A 102 2.55 -11.43 -13.75
CA GLU A 102 3.41 -10.53 -14.50
C GLU A 102 3.72 -9.23 -13.74
N ALA A 103 2.86 -8.89 -12.75
CA ALA A 103 3.12 -7.82 -11.80
C ALA A 103 2.66 -8.22 -10.38
N ILE A 104 3.30 -7.62 -9.40
CA ILE A 104 2.96 -7.72 -7.97
C ILE A 104 2.73 -6.32 -7.44
N ILE A 105 1.54 -6.07 -6.91
CA ILE A 105 1.23 -4.89 -6.10
C ILE A 105 1.35 -5.34 -4.65
N VAL A 106 2.24 -4.73 -3.87
CA VAL A 106 2.55 -5.21 -2.52
C VAL A 106 2.59 -4.10 -1.47
N ALA A 107 2.02 -4.38 -0.30
CA ALA A 107 2.21 -3.64 0.94
C ALA A 107 3.08 -4.48 1.87
N ALA A 108 4.33 -4.08 2.08
CA ALA A 108 5.29 -4.86 2.84
C ALA A 108 5.02 -4.81 4.36
N ASN A 109 4.88 -5.98 5.00
CA ASN A 109 4.80 -6.07 6.45
C ASN A 109 6.17 -5.77 7.10
N GLY A 110 7.22 -6.47 6.66
CA GLY A 110 8.61 -6.23 7.04
C GLY A 110 9.44 -5.83 5.82
N PRO A 111 9.85 -4.53 5.69
CA PRO A 111 10.51 -4.04 4.48
C PRO A 111 11.81 -4.77 4.14
N ASP A 112 12.60 -5.18 5.14
CA ASP A 112 13.82 -5.96 4.93
C ASP A 112 13.52 -7.43 4.63
N ALA A 113 12.57 -8.02 5.34
CA ALA A 113 12.26 -9.44 5.26
C ALA A 113 11.85 -9.89 3.86
N ILE A 114 10.98 -9.13 3.20
CA ILE A 114 10.44 -9.46 1.88
C ILE A 114 11.39 -9.09 0.73
N SER A 115 12.42 -8.27 1.00
CA SER A 115 13.29 -7.69 -0.04
C SER A 115 13.96 -8.71 -0.94
N SER A 116 14.41 -9.85 -0.39
CA SER A 116 15.05 -10.90 -1.19
C SER A 116 14.09 -11.53 -2.19
N ALA A 117 12.88 -11.86 -1.76
CA ALA A 117 11.86 -12.45 -2.63
C ALA A 117 11.41 -11.48 -3.73
N LEU A 118 11.27 -10.19 -3.42
CA LEU A 118 10.92 -9.17 -4.41
C LEU A 118 12.05 -8.94 -5.43
N LYS A 119 13.32 -8.95 -5.02
CA LYS A 119 14.46 -8.88 -5.94
C LYS A 119 14.49 -10.07 -6.89
N GLU A 120 14.23 -11.26 -6.39
CA GLU A 120 14.15 -12.47 -7.20
C GLU A 120 12.99 -12.37 -8.20
N ALA A 121 11.80 -11.99 -7.75
CA ALA A 121 10.65 -11.75 -8.61
C ALA A 121 10.95 -10.73 -9.72
N ALA A 122 11.53 -9.59 -9.38
CA ALA A 122 11.93 -8.56 -10.35
C ALA A 122 12.95 -9.08 -11.37
N SER A 123 13.91 -9.93 -10.94
CA SER A 123 14.92 -10.53 -11.83
C SER A 123 14.32 -11.44 -12.90
N THR A 124 13.12 -11.98 -12.67
CA THR A 124 12.36 -12.78 -13.66
C THR A 124 11.50 -11.93 -14.60
N GLY A 125 11.52 -10.61 -14.43
CA GLY A 125 10.73 -9.66 -15.24
C GLY A 125 9.38 -9.26 -14.65
N VAL A 126 9.06 -9.74 -13.44
CA VAL A 126 7.83 -9.34 -12.73
C VAL A 126 7.94 -7.86 -12.32
N LYS A 127 6.93 -7.07 -12.64
CA LYS A 127 6.85 -5.65 -12.26
C LYS A 127 6.40 -5.50 -10.82
N ILE A 128 7.10 -4.67 -10.04
CA ILE A 128 6.78 -4.42 -8.63
C ILE A 128 6.20 -3.02 -8.49
N VAL A 129 5.08 -2.91 -7.81
CA VAL A 129 4.44 -1.63 -7.42
C VAL A 129 4.14 -1.69 -5.93
N TYR A 130 4.51 -0.67 -5.19
CA TYR A 130 4.17 -0.57 -3.78
C TYR A 130 2.86 0.19 -3.56
N VAL A 131 2.10 -0.26 -2.57
CA VAL A 131 0.94 0.42 -2.01
C VAL A 131 1.07 0.45 -0.49
N ASP A 132 0.71 1.57 0.13
CA ASP A 132 0.80 1.83 1.57
C ASP A 132 2.24 1.82 2.12
N SER A 133 2.86 0.65 2.23
CA SER A 133 4.18 0.47 2.85
C SER A 133 5.15 -0.22 1.91
N PRO A 134 6.20 0.48 1.45
CA PRO A 134 7.22 -0.09 0.57
C PRO A 134 8.17 -1.04 1.30
N ALA A 135 8.84 -1.91 0.53
CA ALA A 135 10.03 -2.63 0.96
C ALA A 135 11.32 -1.90 0.51
N ASN A 136 12.47 -2.43 0.93
CA ASN A 136 13.80 -1.87 0.60
C ASN A 136 14.32 -2.39 -0.75
N VAL A 137 13.46 -2.39 -1.77
CA VAL A 137 13.75 -2.80 -3.14
C VAL A 137 13.21 -1.76 -4.09
N GLU A 138 13.92 -1.46 -5.15
CA GLU A 138 13.43 -0.59 -6.21
C GLU A 138 12.17 -1.17 -6.85
N ALA A 139 11.20 -0.33 -7.11
CA ALA A 139 9.94 -0.67 -7.76
C ALA A 139 9.60 0.35 -8.85
N GLU A 140 8.62 0.02 -9.69
CA GLU A 140 8.15 0.93 -10.74
C GLU A 140 7.56 2.21 -10.14
N ALA A 141 6.69 2.05 -9.11
CA ALA A 141 6.08 3.17 -8.41
C ALA A 141 5.68 2.80 -6.98
N THR A 142 5.50 3.80 -6.13
CA THR A 142 4.98 3.68 -4.77
C THR A 142 3.81 4.64 -4.59
N PHE A 143 2.68 4.11 -4.12
CA PHE A 143 1.48 4.87 -3.78
C PHE A 143 1.23 4.73 -2.27
N SER A 144 1.51 5.77 -1.53
CA SER A 144 1.43 5.79 -0.07
C SER A 144 0.89 7.13 0.41
N THR A 145 0.32 7.14 1.60
CA THR A 145 0.08 8.39 2.34
C THR A 145 1.43 9.00 2.70
N ASP A 146 1.55 10.33 2.68
CA ASP A 146 2.62 11.01 3.38
C ASP A 146 2.44 10.80 4.88
N ASN A 147 3.07 9.74 5.39
CA ASN A 147 2.88 9.28 6.76
C ASN A 147 3.48 10.22 7.80
N GLU A 148 4.52 10.95 7.45
CA GLU A 148 5.12 11.99 8.29
C GLU A 148 4.17 13.18 8.46
N ALA A 149 3.62 13.68 7.35
CA ALA A 149 2.59 14.71 7.37
C ALA A 149 1.30 14.26 8.08
N ALA A 150 0.92 13.00 7.93
CA ALA A 150 -0.24 12.42 8.62
C ALA A 150 -0.03 12.36 10.14
N GLY A 151 1.16 11.96 10.60
CA GLY A 151 1.56 11.96 12.01
C GLY A 151 1.51 13.36 12.60
N LYS A 152 2.11 14.32 11.89
CA LYS A 152 2.05 15.75 12.28
C LYS A 152 0.61 16.26 12.38
N THR A 153 -0.25 15.93 11.41
CA THR A 153 -1.67 16.34 11.43
C THR A 153 -2.39 15.75 12.64
N ALA A 154 -2.15 14.49 12.98
CA ALA A 154 -2.73 13.86 14.17
C ALA A 154 -2.26 14.55 15.46
N GLY A 155 -0.98 14.91 15.56
CA GLY A 155 -0.42 15.67 16.67
C GLY A 155 -1.05 17.06 16.82
N ASP A 156 -1.17 17.80 15.72
CA ASP A 156 -1.79 19.12 15.70
C ASP A 156 -3.27 19.08 16.12
N GLU A 157 -4.05 18.08 15.66
CA GLU A 157 -5.45 17.93 16.07
C GLU A 157 -5.56 17.49 17.55
N MET A 158 -4.63 16.66 18.04
CA MET A 158 -4.57 16.31 19.47
C MET A 158 -4.32 17.56 20.33
N ILE A 159 -3.38 18.41 19.95
CA ILE A 159 -3.09 19.67 20.67
C ILE A 159 -4.34 20.54 20.72
N LYS A 160 -5.01 20.77 19.60
CA LYS A 160 -6.26 21.54 19.54
C LYS A 160 -7.34 20.97 20.45
N ALA A 161 -7.48 19.63 20.49
CA ALA A 161 -8.48 18.97 21.35
C ALA A 161 -8.16 19.15 22.83
N LEU A 162 -6.88 19.05 23.22
CA LEU A 162 -6.42 19.25 24.61
C LEU A 162 -6.61 20.71 25.05
N GLU A 163 -6.28 21.66 24.20
CA GLU A 163 -6.48 23.10 24.45
C GLU A 163 -7.96 23.43 24.65
N ALA A 164 -8.83 22.90 23.77
CA ALA A 164 -10.28 23.09 23.89
C ALA A 164 -10.86 22.49 25.19
N ALA A 165 -10.24 21.42 25.71
CA ALA A 165 -10.59 20.79 26.97
C ALA A 165 -9.94 21.46 28.20
N GLY A 166 -9.10 22.48 28.02
CA GLY A 166 -8.36 23.16 29.09
C GLY A 166 -7.25 22.29 29.72
N ILE A 167 -6.79 21.26 29.03
CA ILE A 167 -5.74 20.35 29.49
C ILE A 167 -4.39 20.88 29.05
N THR A 168 -3.56 21.30 30.01
CA THR A 168 -2.25 21.92 29.75
C THR A 168 -1.06 20.98 30.01
N SER A 169 -1.29 19.82 30.58
CA SER A 169 -0.24 18.81 30.85
C SER A 169 -0.85 17.43 31.02
N GLY A 170 -0.07 16.40 30.70
CA GLY A 170 -0.53 15.01 30.83
C GLY A 170 0.45 14.01 30.19
N LYS A 171 0.00 12.79 30.06
CA LYS A 171 0.71 11.72 29.33
C LYS A 171 -0.12 11.35 28.10
N ILE A 172 0.54 11.23 26.95
CA ILE A 172 -0.05 10.75 25.71
C ILE A 172 0.51 9.36 25.44
N GLY A 173 -0.36 8.42 25.13
CA GLY A 173 0.02 7.09 24.68
C GLY A 173 -0.13 6.98 23.17
N ILE A 174 0.88 6.42 22.51
CA ILE A 174 0.83 6.08 21.08
C ILE A 174 0.67 4.58 20.98
N VAL A 175 -0.31 4.15 20.19
CA VAL A 175 -0.55 2.72 19.90
C VAL A 175 -0.30 2.48 18.43
N ASN A 176 0.65 1.61 18.13
CA ASN A 176 1.02 1.25 16.77
C ASN A 176 0.84 -0.26 16.50
N VAL A 177 0.89 -0.65 15.24
CA VAL A 177 0.76 -2.06 14.83
C VAL A 177 2.06 -2.85 15.07
N ASN A 178 3.20 -2.24 14.80
CA ASN A 178 4.55 -2.75 15.05
C ASN A 178 5.60 -1.64 14.83
N ALA A 179 6.86 -1.92 15.18
CA ALA A 179 7.96 -0.95 15.10
C ALA A 179 8.78 -1.03 13.79
N ALA A 180 8.37 -1.82 12.80
CA ALA A 180 9.15 -2.09 11.59
C ALA A 180 8.49 -1.59 10.30
N THR A 181 7.16 -1.59 10.24
CA THR A 181 6.42 -1.15 9.05
C THR A 181 6.67 0.32 8.76
N ASP A 182 7.03 0.65 7.52
CA ASP A 182 7.44 1.99 7.10
C ASP A 182 6.40 3.07 7.44
N SER A 183 5.12 2.82 7.16
CA SER A 183 4.03 3.76 7.47
C SER A 183 3.88 4.04 8.96
N THR A 184 4.12 3.04 9.82
CA THR A 184 4.08 3.20 11.27
C THR A 184 5.23 4.05 11.78
N VAL A 185 6.45 3.71 11.37
CA VAL A 185 7.68 4.43 11.77
C VAL A 185 7.60 5.90 11.39
N LYS A 186 7.16 6.20 10.18
CA LYS A 186 7.04 7.58 9.70
C LYS A 186 5.95 8.39 10.43
N ARG A 187 4.83 7.75 10.80
CA ARG A 187 3.77 8.45 11.56
C ARG A 187 4.16 8.78 12.99
N GLU A 188 5.12 8.04 13.56
CA GLU A 188 5.62 8.28 14.93
C GLU A 188 6.77 9.28 14.99
N ALA A 189 7.44 9.56 13.88
CA ALA A 189 8.59 10.48 13.81
C ALA A 189 8.15 11.95 13.91
#